data_98b996a8d7b23d1cb7a43c2e5f0998d0
#
_entry.id   98b996a8d7b23d1cb7a43c2e5f0998d0
#
_cell.length_a   1.000
_cell.length_b   1.000
_cell.length_c   1.000
_cell.angle_alpha   90.00
_cell.angle_beta   90.00
_cell.angle_gamma   90.00
#
_symmetry.space_group_name_H-M   'P 1'
#
loop_
_entity.id
_entity.type
_entity.pdbx_description
1 polymer ?
#
loop_
_entity_poly.entity_id
_entity_poly.type
_entity_poly.pdbx_seq_one_letter_code
_entity_poly.pdbx_strand_id
1 'polypeptide(L)'
;YNIHPEHDVTTELSSLLNDLRTIEKQKTVIFEKGTYYIDGEKCEKHKLVITNTVGKKEFEPEETPHINAVPFYFEGISNLVFDANNSVFVIDGKVTNIALENCKNVELKNLEIRHVAPDMHELKVVDKRLCSVDFEIDAESRYIVENKELVFLGKDYKAVSDKKAKRANWIGLIREETPEKIERVLHPLSSSCRVADIGNNRIRAVYPATFRFKKGDRFYVYDVRRQYAGIFVNKCRN
;
A
#
# COMPACT_ATOMS: atom_id res chain seq x y z
N TYR A 1 -10.70 0.04 27.27
CA TYR A 1 -9.40 -0.32 26.68
C TYR A 1 -8.42 0.82 26.89
N ASN A 2 -7.17 0.50 27.13
CA ASN A 2 -6.11 1.49 27.35
C ASN A 2 -5.48 1.89 26.00
N ILE A 3 -6.30 2.40 25.07
CA ILE A 3 -5.92 2.82 23.73
C ILE A 3 -5.81 4.33 23.73
N HIS A 4 -4.59 4.85 23.77
CA HIS A 4 -4.30 6.28 23.80
C HIS A 4 -3.49 6.70 22.58
N PRO A 5 -3.68 7.94 22.06
CA PRO A 5 -2.86 8.47 20.99
C PRO A 5 -1.36 8.54 21.40
N GLU A 6 -0.51 8.66 20.39
CA GLU A 6 0.97 8.74 20.49
C GLU A 6 1.65 7.46 21.00
N HIS A 7 0.93 6.31 20.99
CA HIS A 7 1.47 5.01 21.41
C HIS A 7 1.27 3.94 20.32
N ASP A 8 2.05 2.85 20.40
CA ASP A 8 1.78 1.60 19.70
C ASP A 8 0.55 0.93 20.34
N VAL A 9 -0.51 0.79 19.59
CA VAL A 9 -1.79 0.25 20.04
C VAL A 9 -2.14 -1.09 19.40
N THR A 10 -1.18 -1.74 18.78
CA THR A 10 -1.40 -2.95 17.98
C THR A 10 -2.11 -4.04 18.77
N THR A 11 -1.63 -4.33 19.96
CA THR A 11 -2.18 -5.40 20.82
C THR A 11 -3.55 -5.02 21.38
N GLU A 12 -3.69 -3.79 21.85
CA GLU A 12 -4.93 -3.28 22.44
C GLU A 12 -6.05 -3.19 21.41
N LEU A 13 -5.71 -2.80 20.18
CA LEU A 13 -6.64 -2.77 19.06
C LEU A 13 -7.11 -4.18 18.70
N SER A 14 -6.20 -5.14 18.61
CA SER A 14 -6.55 -6.55 18.36
C SER A 14 -7.48 -7.09 19.46
N SER A 15 -7.17 -6.82 20.73
CA SER A 15 -8.01 -7.21 21.88
C SER A 15 -9.40 -6.59 21.79
N LEU A 16 -9.49 -5.29 21.50
CA LEU A 16 -10.76 -4.59 21.31
C LEU A 16 -11.61 -5.27 20.21
N LEU A 17 -11.01 -5.52 19.03
CA LEU A 17 -11.72 -6.12 17.91
C LEU A 17 -12.20 -7.54 18.22
N ASN A 18 -11.42 -8.32 18.95
CA ASN A 18 -11.80 -9.66 19.41
C ASN A 18 -12.99 -9.62 20.38
N ASP A 19 -13.00 -8.69 21.33
CA ASP A 19 -14.11 -8.56 22.29
C ASP A 19 -15.40 -8.07 21.60
N LEU A 20 -15.30 -7.22 20.58
CA LEU A 20 -16.46 -6.76 19.83
C LEU A 20 -17.22 -7.90 19.13
N ARG A 21 -16.59 -9.05 18.88
CA ARG A 21 -17.24 -10.24 18.30
C ARG A 21 -18.28 -10.86 19.24
N THR A 22 -18.05 -10.75 20.54
CA THR A 22 -18.92 -11.37 21.56
C THR A 22 -20.16 -10.54 21.89
N ILE A 23 -20.20 -9.29 21.46
CA ILE A 23 -21.29 -8.36 21.77
C ILE A 23 -22.34 -8.41 20.64
N GLU A 24 -23.53 -8.92 20.91
CA GLU A 24 -24.60 -9.01 19.91
C GLU A 24 -25.38 -7.69 19.74
N LYS A 25 -25.46 -6.89 20.80
CA LYS A 25 -26.20 -5.63 20.79
C LYS A 25 -25.50 -4.57 19.92
N GLN A 26 -26.25 -3.52 19.58
CA GLN A 26 -25.66 -2.34 18.95
C GLN A 26 -24.54 -1.78 19.82
N LYS A 27 -23.43 -1.46 19.20
CA LYS A 27 -22.22 -0.98 19.87
C LYS A 27 -21.58 0.15 19.10
N THR A 28 -20.99 1.07 19.83
CA THR A 28 -20.24 2.18 19.27
C THR A 28 -18.87 2.23 19.93
N VAL A 29 -17.84 2.31 19.12
CA VAL A 29 -16.48 2.56 19.54
C VAL A 29 -16.11 3.95 19.05
N ILE A 30 -15.64 4.81 19.95
CA ILE A 30 -15.16 6.16 19.60
C ILE A 30 -13.76 6.30 20.15
N PHE A 31 -12.84 6.68 19.27
CA PHE A 31 -11.44 6.94 19.65
C PHE A 31 -11.26 8.37 20.16
N GLU A 32 -10.32 8.56 21.04
CA GLU A 32 -9.77 9.88 21.32
C GLU A 32 -9.07 10.38 20.06
N LYS A 33 -9.27 11.65 19.68
CA LYS A 33 -8.64 12.20 18.50
C LYS A 33 -7.11 12.28 18.68
N GLY A 34 -6.37 11.70 17.74
CA GLY A 34 -4.91 11.75 17.76
C GLY A 34 -4.24 10.86 16.74
N THR A 35 -2.95 10.63 16.92
CA THR A 35 -2.15 9.74 16.08
C THR A 35 -1.89 8.45 16.84
N TYR A 36 -2.13 7.31 16.19
CA TYR A 36 -1.93 5.98 16.75
C TYR A 36 -0.92 5.22 15.90
N TYR A 37 -0.04 4.47 16.54
CA TYR A 37 0.98 3.70 15.84
C TYR A 37 0.62 2.22 15.87
N ILE A 38 0.87 1.54 14.75
CA ILE A 38 0.62 0.12 14.57
C ILE A 38 1.87 -0.54 14.00
N ASP A 39 2.37 -1.56 14.70
CA ASP A 39 3.46 -2.42 14.24
C ASP A 39 2.88 -3.59 13.45
N GLY A 40 3.03 -3.56 12.13
CA GLY A 40 2.50 -4.58 11.24
C GLY A 40 3.05 -5.99 11.50
N GLU A 41 4.24 -6.11 12.11
CA GLU A 41 4.80 -7.42 12.47
C GLU A 41 4.11 -8.05 13.66
N LYS A 42 3.57 -7.23 14.57
CA LYS A 42 2.79 -7.68 15.73
C LYS A 42 1.33 -7.95 15.41
N CYS A 43 0.84 -7.50 14.25
CA CYS A 43 -0.54 -7.75 13.85
C CYS A 43 -0.83 -9.24 13.69
N GLU A 44 -2.02 -9.66 14.09
CA GLU A 44 -2.51 -11.00 13.84
C GLU A 44 -2.54 -11.30 12.34
N LYS A 45 -2.20 -12.54 11.99
CA LYS A 45 -2.15 -13.01 10.61
C LYS A 45 -3.39 -13.82 10.26
N HIS A 46 -4.08 -13.40 9.21
CA HIS A 46 -5.32 -14.01 8.75
C HIS A 46 -5.20 -14.55 7.34
N LYS A 47 -5.86 -15.67 7.08
CA LYS A 47 -5.96 -16.26 5.75
C LYS A 47 -7.05 -15.56 4.98
N LEU A 48 -6.67 -14.65 4.07
CA LEU A 48 -7.62 -13.94 3.23
C LEU A 48 -7.69 -14.59 1.84
N VAL A 49 -8.91 -14.80 1.34
CA VAL A 49 -9.13 -15.28 -0.03
C VAL A 49 -9.23 -14.08 -0.95
N ILE A 50 -8.08 -13.49 -1.27
CA ILE A 50 -8.00 -12.34 -2.15
C ILE A 50 -7.94 -12.85 -3.59
N THR A 51 -9.00 -12.60 -4.36
CA THR A 51 -9.11 -13.04 -5.75
C THR A 51 -8.60 -11.96 -6.71
N ASN A 52 -7.98 -12.41 -7.80
CA ASN A 52 -7.82 -11.70 -9.07
C ASN A 52 -6.77 -10.60 -9.19
N THR A 53 -6.44 -9.81 -8.18
CA THR A 53 -5.53 -8.68 -8.39
C THR A 53 -4.23 -8.79 -7.61
N VAL A 54 -4.13 -9.72 -6.72
CA VAL A 54 -3.09 -9.76 -5.72
C VAL A 54 -2.16 -10.93 -5.94
N GLY A 55 -1.54 -10.93 -7.13
CA GLY A 55 -0.39 -11.77 -7.36
C GLY A 55 -0.65 -13.26 -7.48
N LYS A 56 -1.91 -13.70 -7.65
CA LYS A 56 -2.14 -15.06 -8.11
C LYS A 56 -1.58 -15.16 -9.51
N LYS A 57 -0.46 -15.85 -9.70
CA LYS A 57 -0.05 -16.27 -11.04
C LYS A 57 -1.16 -17.15 -11.56
N GLU A 58 -1.50 -17.05 -12.83
CA GLU A 58 -2.49 -17.90 -13.52
C GLU A 58 -2.31 -19.40 -13.25
N PHE A 59 -1.21 -19.80 -12.65
CA PHE A 59 -0.76 -21.18 -12.42
C PHE A 59 -0.44 -21.49 -10.96
N GLU A 60 -0.72 -20.59 -10.01
CA GLU A 60 -0.61 -20.96 -8.59
C GLU A 60 -1.88 -21.74 -8.20
N PRO A 61 -1.74 -22.89 -7.53
CA PRO A 61 -2.90 -23.65 -7.06
C PRO A 61 -3.82 -22.74 -6.25
N GLU A 62 -5.16 -22.96 -6.36
CA GLU A 62 -6.16 -22.17 -5.64
C GLU A 62 -6.00 -22.21 -4.12
N GLU A 63 -5.21 -23.14 -3.64
CA GLU A 63 -5.02 -23.48 -2.25
C GLU A 63 -3.86 -22.73 -1.56
N THR A 64 -3.09 -21.91 -2.29
CA THR A 64 -2.03 -21.13 -1.62
C THR A 64 -2.71 -19.98 -0.86
N PRO A 65 -2.89 -20.10 0.47
CA PRO A 65 -3.56 -19.06 1.23
C PRO A 65 -2.66 -17.82 1.30
N HIS A 66 -3.22 -16.67 0.99
CA HIS A 66 -2.58 -15.42 1.31
C HIS A 66 -2.74 -15.16 2.80
N ILE A 67 -1.67 -15.37 3.56
CA ILE A 67 -1.64 -15.07 4.99
C ILE A 67 -1.12 -13.64 5.13
N ASN A 68 -2.00 -12.75 5.53
CA ASN A 68 -1.69 -11.32 5.69
C ASN A 68 -1.85 -10.89 7.14
N ALA A 69 -0.95 -10.03 7.59
CA ALA A 69 -1.16 -9.27 8.81
C ALA A 69 -2.28 -8.24 8.59
N VAL A 70 -3.22 -8.14 9.53
CA VAL A 70 -4.40 -7.28 9.38
C VAL A 70 -4.68 -6.53 10.69
N PRO A 71 -4.32 -5.24 10.78
CA PRO A 71 -4.55 -4.46 11.98
C PRO A 71 -6.03 -4.24 12.31
N PHE A 72 -6.86 -4.00 11.29
CA PHE A 72 -8.30 -3.81 11.49
C PHE A 72 -9.06 -5.02 10.94
N TYR A 73 -9.05 -6.12 11.70
CA TYR A 73 -9.72 -7.36 11.33
C TYR A 73 -11.08 -7.51 12.02
N PHE A 74 -12.13 -7.25 11.28
CA PHE A 74 -13.51 -7.39 11.72
C PHE A 74 -14.08 -8.72 11.20
N GLU A 75 -14.33 -9.67 12.10
CA GLU A 75 -14.90 -10.97 11.74
C GLU A 75 -16.18 -11.26 12.55
N GLY A 76 -17.26 -11.58 11.85
CA GLY A 76 -18.52 -11.95 12.49
C GLY A 76 -19.16 -10.83 13.31
N ILE A 77 -18.69 -9.61 13.18
CA ILE A 77 -19.19 -8.47 13.95
C ILE A 77 -20.48 -7.92 13.34
N SER A 78 -21.44 -7.63 14.19
CA SER A 78 -22.70 -7.01 13.77
C SER A 78 -23.06 -5.77 14.57
N ASN A 79 -23.79 -4.84 13.92
CA ASN A 79 -24.33 -3.63 14.53
C ASN A 79 -23.25 -2.77 15.22
N LEU A 80 -22.17 -2.45 14.51
CA LEU A 80 -21.03 -1.67 15.00
C LEU A 80 -20.94 -0.32 14.29
N VAL A 81 -20.79 0.75 15.06
CA VAL A 81 -20.25 2.02 14.61
C VAL A 81 -18.84 2.16 15.17
N PHE A 82 -17.84 2.16 14.30
CA PHE A 82 -16.44 2.38 14.65
C PHE A 82 -16.03 3.76 14.15
N ASP A 83 -15.95 4.70 15.08
CA ASP A 83 -15.64 6.10 14.83
C ASP A 83 -14.23 6.41 15.30
N ALA A 84 -13.34 6.60 14.36
CA ALA A 84 -11.96 6.99 14.65
C ALA A 84 -11.81 8.48 15.02
N ASN A 85 -12.90 9.25 15.01
CA ASN A 85 -12.93 10.65 15.44
C ASN A 85 -11.85 11.52 14.75
N ASN A 86 -11.67 11.35 13.44
CA ASN A 86 -10.63 12.01 12.64
C ASN A 86 -9.19 11.74 13.15
N SER A 87 -8.96 10.55 13.64
CA SER A 87 -7.64 10.09 14.04
C SER A 87 -6.88 9.48 12.89
N VAL A 88 -5.54 9.53 12.99
CA VAL A 88 -4.60 8.97 12.02
C VAL A 88 -3.97 7.72 12.61
N PHE A 89 -4.03 6.60 11.90
CA PHE A 89 -3.33 5.38 12.24
C PHE A 89 -2.12 5.20 11.33
N VAL A 90 -0.93 5.28 11.90
CA VAL A 90 0.34 5.15 11.20
C VAL A 90 0.82 3.71 11.30
N ILE A 91 0.85 3.01 10.19
CA ILE A 91 1.21 1.60 10.12
C ILE A 91 2.65 1.44 9.63
N ASP A 92 3.46 0.71 10.39
CA ASP A 92 4.81 0.31 9.98
C ASP A 92 4.84 -1.17 9.65
N GLY A 93 5.01 -1.50 8.37
CA GLY A 93 5.04 -2.87 7.86
C GLY A 93 4.02 -3.12 6.75
N LYS A 94 4.06 -4.33 6.20
CA LYS A 94 3.18 -4.76 5.11
C LYS A 94 1.95 -5.47 5.64
N VAL A 95 0.80 -4.85 5.45
CA VAL A 95 -0.47 -5.33 5.98
C VAL A 95 -1.60 -5.17 4.97
N THR A 96 -2.66 -5.95 5.12
CA THR A 96 -3.99 -5.58 4.60
C THR A 96 -4.62 -4.66 5.63
N ASN A 97 -4.82 -3.39 5.30
CA ASN A 97 -5.19 -2.38 6.29
C ASN A 97 -6.48 -2.73 7.04
N ILE A 98 -7.53 -3.06 6.30
CA ILE A 98 -8.85 -3.36 6.85
C ILE A 98 -9.36 -4.64 6.19
N ALA A 99 -9.86 -5.57 7.00
CA ALA A 99 -10.61 -6.71 6.51
C ALA A 99 -11.91 -6.87 7.29
N LEU A 100 -13.01 -7.04 6.56
CA LEU A 100 -14.33 -7.35 7.10
C LEU A 100 -14.77 -8.70 6.54
N GLU A 101 -15.00 -9.66 7.42
CA GLU A 101 -15.49 -10.99 7.05
C GLU A 101 -16.74 -11.37 7.84
N ASN A 102 -17.77 -11.84 7.14
CA ASN A 102 -19.03 -12.26 7.75
C ASN A 102 -19.69 -11.18 8.63
N CYS A 103 -19.47 -9.93 8.34
CA CYS A 103 -19.99 -8.80 9.14
C CYS A 103 -21.40 -8.39 8.69
N LYS A 104 -22.13 -7.74 9.61
CA LYS A 104 -23.46 -7.20 9.34
C LYS A 104 -23.64 -5.82 10.00
N ASN A 105 -24.12 -4.82 9.24
CA ASN A 105 -24.36 -3.46 9.75
C ASN A 105 -23.10 -2.90 10.45
N VAL A 106 -21.97 -2.83 9.78
CA VAL A 106 -20.72 -2.26 10.30
C VAL A 106 -20.44 -0.95 9.56
N GLU A 107 -20.30 0.10 10.31
CA GLU A 107 -19.91 1.42 9.82
C GLU A 107 -18.53 1.78 10.36
N LEU A 108 -17.59 2.09 9.44
CA LEU A 108 -16.25 2.62 9.76
C LEU A 108 -16.22 4.07 9.28
N LYS A 109 -15.91 5.00 10.16
CA LYS A 109 -15.90 6.42 9.80
C LYS A 109 -14.79 7.23 10.47
N ASN A 110 -14.46 8.34 9.84
CA ASN A 110 -13.48 9.31 10.35
C ASN A 110 -12.10 8.69 10.60
N LEU A 111 -11.71 7.69 9.78
CA LEU A 111 -10.47 6.92 9.89
C LEU A 111 -9.52 7.33 8.77
N GLU A 112 -8.32 7.75 9.14
CA GLU A 112 -7.22 7.96 8.21
C GLU A 112 -6.12 6.92 8.50
N ILE A 113 -5.61 6.28 7.44
CA ILE A 113 -4.48 5.34 7.53
C ILE A 113 -3.32 5.90 6.73
N ARG A 114 -2.15 5.96 7.37
CA ARG A 114 -0.86 6.29 6.73
C ARG A 114 0.11 5.15 6.92
N HIS A 115 1.00 4.96 5.97
CA HIS A 115 2.10 4.01 6.07
C HIS A 115 3.43 4.75 6.28
N VAL A 116 4.30 4.18 7.14
CA VAL A 116 5.67 4.70 7.32
C VAL A 116 6.48 4.53 6.03
N ALA A 117 6.24 3.44 5.30
CA ALA A 117 6.81 3.19 3.98
C ALA A 117 5.69 2.79 3.02
N PRO A 118 5.34 3.62 2.03
CA PRO A 118 4.30 3.32 1.07
C PRO A 118 4.70 2.15 0.16
N ASP A 119 3.71 1.34 -0.24
CA ASP A 119 3.90 0.27 -1.23
C ASP A 119 3.80 0.79 -2.67
N MET A 120 3.32 2.00 -2.83
CA MET A 120 3.16 2.67 -4.11
C MET A 120 3.91 4.00 -4.10
N HIS A 121 4.74 4.19 -5.09
CA HIS A 121 5.63 5.33 -5.21
C HIS A 121 5.30 6.14 -6.46
N GLU A 122 5.46 7.45 -6.39
CA GLU A 122 5.33 8.32 -7.55
C GLU A 122 6.71 8.66 -8.13
N LEU A 123 6.84 8.50 -9.46
CA LEU A 123 7.97 8.98 -10.25
C LEU A 123 7.47 10.08 -11.19
N LYS A 124 7.82 11.33 -10.95
CA LYS A 124 7.46 12.45 -11.81
C LYS A 124 8.60 12.81 -12.74
N VAL A 125 8.32 12.91 -14.03
CA VAL A 125 9.31 13.39 -15.03
C VAL A 125 9.54 14.87 -14.83
N VAL A 126 10.75 15.26 -14.41
CA VAL A 126 11.12 16.67 -14.20
C VAL A 126 12.02 17.21 -15.30
N ASP A 127 12.81 16.36 -15.94
CA ASP A 127 13.63 16.75 -17.10
C ASP A 127 13.76 15.57 -18.08
N LYS A 128 13.93 15.89 -19.36
CA LYS A 128 14.08 14.92 -20.42
C LYS A 128 15.15 15.36 -21.42
N ARG A 129 16.05 14.44 -21.74
CA ARG A 129 17.08 14.57 -22.78
C ARG A 129 16.94 13.44 -23.80
N LEU A 130 17.77 13.42 -24.81
CA LEU A 130 17.69 12.46 -25.91
C LEU A 130 17.60 11.01 -25.43
N CYS A 131 18.49 10.59 -24.51
CA CYS A 131 18.59 9.21 -24.01
C CYS A 131 18.48 9.15 -22.48
N SER A 132 18.04 10.20 -21.81
CA SER A 132 17.88 10.17 -20.35
C SER A 132 16.67 10.95 -19.87
N VAL A 133 16.13 10.53 -18.73
CA VAL A 133 15.04 11.17 -18.02
C VAL A 133 15.44 11.34 -16.57
N ASP A 134 15.19 12.52 -16.03
CA ASP A 134 15.29 12.79 -14.61
C ASP A 134 13.89 12.67 -14.00
N PHE A 135 13.77 11.76 -13.02
CA PHE A 135 12.56 11.57 -12.24
C PHE A 135 12.75 12.16 -10.84
N GLU A 136 11.74 12.85 -10.37
CA GLU A 136 11.57 13.18 -8.96
C GLU A 136 10.75 12.07 -8.30
N ILE A 137 11.23 11.58 -7.17
CA ILE A 137 10.57 10.57 -6.35
C ILE A 137 9.80 11.31 -5.25
N ASP A 138 8.60 10.87 -4.92
CA ASP A 138 7.81 11.48 -3.86
C ASP A 138 8.59 11.49 -2.52
N ALA A 139 8.29 12.49 -1.67
CA ALA A 139 9.05 12.75 -0.45
C ALA A 139 8.86 11.67 0.64
N GLU A 140 7.81 10.88 0.55
CA GLU A 140 7.50 9.82 1.52
C GLU A 140 8.24 8.52 1.19
N SER A 141 8.70 8.37 -0.05
CA SER A 141 9.43 7.20 -0.51
C SER A 141 10.88 7.22 -0.08
N ARG A 142 11.30 6.19 0.64
CA ARG A 142 12.71 5.95 0.95
C ARG A 142 13.32 5.08 -0.15
N TYR A 143 14.47 5.47 -0.68
CA TYR A 143 15.13 4.71 -1.73
C TYR A 143 16.64 4.80 -1.67
N ILE A 144 17.29 3.87 -2.35
CA ILE A 144 18.72 3.93 -2.72
C ILE A 144 18.86 3.53 -4.19
N VAL A 145 19.99 3.88 -4.79
CA VAL A 145 20.39 3.33 -6.08
C VAL A 145 21.51 2.32 -5.86
N GLU A 146 21.22 1.07 -6.11
CA GLU A 146 22.14 -0.05 -5.94
C GLU A 146 22.27 -0.81 -7.26
N ASN A 147 23.50 -1.11 -7.70
CA ASN A 147 23.77 -1.82 -8.98
C ASN A 147 23.12 -1.16 -10.21
N LYS A 148 23.02 0.18 -10.22
CA LYS A 148 22.33 0.97 -11.26
C LYS A 148 20.83 0.70 -11.34
N GLU A 149 20.23 0.28 -10.25
CA GLU A 149 18.81 0.02 -10.10
C GLU A 149 18.24 0.85 -8.96
N LEU A 150 16.98 1.29 -9.10
CA LEU A 150 16.23 1.93 -8.03
C LEU A 150 15.72 0.84 -7.08
N VAL A 151 16.02 1.00 -5.80
CA VAL A 151 15.60 0.10 -4.73
C VAL A 151 14.83 0.91 -3.69
N PHE A 152 13.57 0.59 -3.48
CA PHE A 152 12.77 1.19 -2.42
C PHE A 152 13.05 0.47 -1.09
N LEU A 153 13.02 1.23 0.00
CA LEU A 153 13.34 0.76 1.35
C LEU A 153 12.09 0.79 2.22
N GLY A 154 11.72 -0.34 2.77
CA GLY A 154 10.78 -0.45 3.90
C GLY A 154 11.52 -0.58 5.22
N LYS A 155 10.79 -0.88 6.31
CA LYS A 155 11.36 -1.08 7.66
C LYS A 155 12.46 -2.13 7.64
N ASP A 156 12.12 -3.31 7.13
CA ASP A 156 13.01 -4.48 7.16
C ASP A 156 13.17 -5.14 5.78
N TYR A 157 12.90 -4.41 4.71
CA TYR A 157 12.99 -4.93 3.36
C TYR A 157 13.57 -3.96 2.36
N LYS A 158 14.18 -4.52 1.32
CA LYS A 158 14.57 -3.84 0.09
C LYS A 158 13.72 -4.36 -1.06
N ALA A 159 13.00 -3.52 -1.74
CA ALA A 159 12.26 -3.88 -2.94
C ALA A 159 12.94 -3.31 -4.18
N VAL A 160 13.52 -4.18 -4.97
CA VAL A 160 13.98 -3.83 -6.31
C VAL A 160 12.76 -3.72 -7.20
N SER A 161 12.59 -2.58 -7.86
CA SER A 161 11.59 -2.41 -8.89
C SER A 161 11.69 -3.58 -9.88
N ASP A 162 10.66 -4.46 -9.91
CA ASP A 162 10.75 -5.76 -10.62
C ASP A 162 10.78 -5.57 -12.13
N LYS A 163 11.99 -5.41 -12.66
CA LYS A 163 12.28 -5.26 -14.09
C LYS A 163 12.15 -6.58 -14.85
N LYS A 164 12.19 -7.71 -14.14
CA LYS A 164 12.24 -9.07 -14.74
C LYS A 164 10.89 -9.71 -14.88
N ALA A 165 9.84 -9.13 -14.32
CA ALA A 165 8.49 -9.64 -14.51
C ALA A 165 8.12 -9.51 -16.00
N LYS A 166 8.33 -10.59 -16.74
CA LYS A 166 8.01 -10.70 -18.19
C LYS A 166 6.53 -10.47 -18.50
N ARG A 167 5.67 -10.38 -17.52
CA ARG A 167 4.26 -10.03 -17.64
C ARG A 167 3.99 -8.79 -16.79
N ALA A 168 4.05 -7.69 -17.49
CA ALA A 168 3.32 -6.47 -17.24
C ALA A 168 3.03 -6.17 -15.75
N ASN A 169 4.02 -5.68 -15.04
CA ASN A 169 3.71 -4.75 -13.98
C ASN A 169 3.15 -3.51 -14.68
N TRP A 170 1.85 -3.54 -14.91
CA TRP A 170 1.13 -2.41 -15.46
C TRP A 170 1.23 -1.28 -14.46
N ILE A 171 1.84 -0.22 -14.89
CA ILE A 171 2.04 1.00 -14.12
C ILE A 171 1.00 1.99 -14.53
N GLY A 172 0.47 2.71 -13.56
CA GLY A 172 -0.38 3.86 -13.82
C GLY A 172 0.48 5.03 -14.31
N LEU A 173 0.18 5.55 -15.48
CA LEU A 173 0.69 6.83 -15.97
C LEU A 173 -0.44 7.84 -15.92
N ILE A 174 -0.22 8.96 -15.25
CA ILE A 174 -1.07 10.15 -15.33
C ILE A 174 -0.31 11.22 -16.08
N ARG A 175 -0.92 11.72 -17.15
CA ARG A 175 -0.38 12.85 -17.92
C ARG A 175 -0.88 14.17 -17.36
N GLU A 176 -0.04 15.17 -17.35
CA GLU A 176 -0.41 16.52 -16.93
C GLU A 176 -1.56 17.10 -17.78
N GLU A 177 -1.63 16.73 -19.04
CA GLU A 177 -2.66 17.16 -20.01
C GLU A 177 -4.05 16.51 -19.77
N THR A 178 -4.07 15.35 -19.07
CA THR A 178 -5.30 14.57 -18.80
C THR A 178 -5.23 13.96 -17.40
N PRO A 179 -5.25 14.79 -16.33
CA PRO A 179 -5.00 14.32 -14.96
C PRO A 179 -6.09 13.37 -14.42
N GLU A 180 -7.27 13.38 -15.00
CA GLU A 180 -8.39 12.49 -14.67
C GLU A 180 -8.25 11.08 -15.25
N LYS A 181 -7.27 10.86 -16.16
CA LYS A 181 -7.09 9.60 -16.88
C LYS A 181 -5.83 8.88 -16.46
N ILE A 182 -5.98 7.64 -15.99
CA ILE A 182 -4.85 6.74 -15.71
C ILE A 182 -4.64 5.84 -16.91
N GLU A 183 -3.49 5.95 -17.55
CA GLU A 183 -3.06 5.05 -18.63
C GLU A 183 -2.26 3.89 -18.05
N ARG A 184 -2.47 2.68 -18.56
CA ARG A 184 -1.63 1.52 -18.22
C ARG A 184 -0.43 1.50 -19.18
N VAL A 185 0.77 1.56 -18.60
CA VAL A 185 2.02 1.59 -19.37
C VAL A 185 3.03 0.59 -18.80
N LEU A 186 4.08 0.32 -19.57
CA LEU A 186 5.21 -0.46 -19.09
C LEU A 186 6.00 0.33 -18.05
N HIS A 187 6.71 -0.39 -17.17
CA HIS A 187 7.52 0.22 -16.13
C HIS A 187 8.53 1.22 -16.72
N PRO A 188 8.55 2.49 -16.26
CA PRO A 188 9.44 3.50 -16.82
C PRO A 188 10.92 3.11 -16.64
N LEU A 189 11.26 2.43 -15.55
CA LEU A 189 12.60 1.91 -15.31
C LEU A 189 12.72 0.48 -15.82
N SER A 190 12.66 0.28 -17.12
CA SER A 190 12.80 -1.05 -17.74
C SER A 190 14.18 -1.69 -17.46
N SER A 191 14.30 -3.00 -17.66
CA SER A 191 15.55 -3.75 -17.47
C SER A 191 16.74 -3.24 -18.30
N SER A 192 16.46 -2.48 -19.34
CA SER A 192 17.48 -1.90 -20.22
C SER A 192 18.00 -0.52 -19.75
N CYS A 193 17.35 0.14 -18.80
CA CYS A 193 17.81 1.44 -18.30
C CYS A 193 18.83 1.28 -17.17
N ARG A 194 19.67 2.30 -17.01
CA ARG A 194 20.61 2.44 -15.90
C ARG A 194 20.18 3.64 -15.08
N VAL A 195 20.08 3.46 -13.78
CA VAL A 195 19.66 4.51 -12.85
C VAL A 195 20.86 5.02 -12.07
N ALA A 196 20.91 6.33 -11.86
CA ALA A 196 21.85 7.02 -10.97
C ALA A 196 21.08 7.96 -10.05
N ASP A 197 21.46 8.03 -8.80
CA ASP A 197 20.98 9.06 -7.88
C ASP A 197 21.67 10.39 -8.25
N ILE A 198 20.90 11.48 -8.36
CA ILE A 198 21.40 12.80 -8.65
C ILE A 198 21.10 13.82 -7.53
N GLY A 199 20.67 13.29 -6.36
CA GLY A 199 20.34 14.08 -5.17
C GLY A 199 18.96 14.76 -5.23
N ASN A 200 18.55 15.34 -4.09
CA ASN A 200 17.27 16.06 -3.96
C ASN A 200 16.04 15.23 -4.36
N ASN A 201 15.98 13.99 -3.91
CA ASN A 201 14.94 13.02 -4.28
C ASN A 201 14.80 12.82 -5.79
N ARG A 202 15.89 12.89 -6.54
CA ARG A 202 15.89 12.73 -7.98
C ARG A 202 16.83 11.63 -8.44
N ILE A 203 16.36 10.89 -9.41
CA ILE A 203 17.17 9.90 -10.11
C ILE A 203 17.24 10.22 -11.60
N ARG A 204 18.34 9.85 -12.22
CA ARG A 204 18.49 9.86 -13.67
C ARG A 204 18.44 8.46 -14.23
N ALA A 205 17.49 8.19 -15.09
CA ALA A 205 17.42 6.96 -15.87
C ALA A 205 17.98 7.18 -17.27
N VAL A 206 18.97 6.38 -17.66
CA VAL A 206 19.61 6.41 -18.99
C VAL A 206 19.10 5.22 -19.78
N TYR A 207 18.60 5.45 -20.98
CA TYR A 207 17.98 4.46 -21.85
C TYR A 207 18.85 4.21 -23.11
N PRO A 208 18.83 2.99 -23.66
CA PRO A 208 19.56 2.66 -24.89
C PRO A 208 18.91 3.25 -26.15
N ALA A 209 17.66 3.72 -26.06
CA ALA A 209 16.87 4.28 -27.16
C ALA A 209 15.96 5.40 -26.67
N THR A 210 15.34 6.12 -27.62
CA THR A 210 14.36 7.17 -27.32
C THR A 210 13.07 6.60 -26.72
N PHE A 211 12.43 7.38 -25.88
CA PHE A 211 11.20 6.99 -25.16
C PHE A 211 10.16 8.11 -25.24
N ARG A 212 8.90 7.78 -24.96
CA ARG A 212 7.74 8.65 -25.18
C ARG A 212 7.24 9.36 -23.91
N PHE A 213 8.11 9.60 -22.93
CA PHE A 213 7.71 10.35 -21.73
C PHE A 213 7.81 11.85 -21.97
N LYS A 214 6.94 12.62 -21.33
CA LYS A 214 6.95 14.07 -21.34
C LYS A 214 7.27 14.60 -19.95
N LYS A 215 7.81 15.80 -19.86
CA LYS A 215 7.94 16.53 -18.60
C LYS A 215 6.53 16.71 -18.01
N GLY A 216 6.40 16.47 -16.69
CA GLY A 216 5.12 16.47 -15.97
C GLY A 216 4.42 15.10 -15.90
N ASP A 217 4.79 14.12 -16.72
CA ASP A 217 4.25 12.76 -16.63
C ASP A 217 4.55 12.17 -15.25
N ARG A 218 3.55 11.52 -14.62
CA ARG A 218 3.64 10.87 -13.31
C ARG A 218 3.38 9.39 -13.45
N PHE A 219 4.28 8.58 -12.92
CA PHE A 219 4.19 7.13 -12.91
C PHE A 219 3.96 6.65 -11.50
N TYR A 220 2.91 5.86 -11.29
CA TYR A 220 2.67 5.16 -10.05
C TYR A 220 3.24 3.76 -10.14
N VAL A 221 4.33 3.53 -9.42
CA VAL A 221 5.06 2.27 -9.41
C VAL A 221 4.88 1.57 -8.07
N TYR A 222 4.87 0.25 -8.10
CA TYR A 222 4.78 -0.56 -6.89
C TYR A 222 6.13 -1.20 -6.61
N ASP A 223 6.52 -1.23 -5.36
CA ASP A 223 7.76 -1.84 -4.90
C ASP A 223 7.65 -3.37 -4.81
N VAL A 224 6.45 -3.88 -4.56
CA VAL A 224 6.17 -5.29 -4.35
C VAL A 224 4.97 -5.77 -5.15
N ARG A 225 4.83 -7.09 -5.25
CA ARG A 225 3.60 -7.70 -5.74
C ARG A 225 2.45 -7.30 -4.82
N ARG A 226 1.31 -6.99 -5.41
CA ARG A 226 0.08 -6.61 -4.71
C ARG A 226 -0.46 -7.81 -3.92
N GLN A 227 0.16 -8.14 -2.80
CA GLN A 227 -0.30 -9.19 -1.88
C GLN A 227 -1.24 -8.65 -0.81
N TYR A 228 -1.26 -7.32 -0.66
CA TYR A 228 -1.98 -6.64 0.42
C TYR A 228 -3.07 -5.76 -0.18
N ALA A 229 -4.30 -5.96 0.28
CA ALA A 229 -5.41 -5.10 -0.09
C ALA A 229 -5.47 -3.89 0.85
N GLY A 230 -5.88 -2.74 0.36
CA GLY A 230 -6.20 -1.61 1.23
C GLY A 230 -7.40 -1.96 2.10
N ILE A 231 -8.49 -2.41 1.47
CA ILE A 231 -9.71 -2.88 2.15
C ILE A 231 -10.15 -4.20 1.51
N PHE A 232 -10.40 -5.19 2.34
CA PHE A 232 -10.94 -6.49 1.95
C PHE A 232 -12.31 -6.68 2.59
N VAL A 233 -13.31 -7.03 1.80
CA VAL A 233 -14.68 -7.26 2.27
C VAL A 233 -15.17 -8.60 1.72
N ASN A 234 -15.59 -9.50 2.61
CA ASN A 234 -16.05 -10.82 2.25
C ASN A 234 -17.29 -11.23 3.06
N LYS A 235 -18.35 -11.66 2.36
CA LYS A 235 -19.61 -12.14 2.97
C LYS A 235 -20.25 -11.17 3.96
N CYS A 236 -20.07 -9.87 3.76
CA CYS A 236 -20.70 -8.84 4.57
C CYS A 236 -22.03 -8.40 3.98
N ARG A 237 -22.91 -7.85 4.85
CA ARG A 237 -24.23 -7.32 4.46
C ARG A 237 -24.63 -6.18 5.38
N ASN A 238 -25.42 -5.28 4.86
CA ASN A 238 -26.13 -4.25 5.60
C ASN A 238 -27.57 -4.73 5.91
#